data_ef49ddef6c7f15dd3b969c56e39b4587
#
_entry.id   ef49ddef6c7f15dd3b969c56e39b4587
#
_cell.length_a   1.000
_cell.length_b   1.000
_cell.length_c   1.000
_cell.angle_alpha   90.00
_cell.angle_beta   90.00
_cell.angle_gamma   90.00
#
_symmetry.space_group_name_H-M   'P 1'
#
loop_
_entity.id
_entity.type
_entity.pdbx_description
1 polymer ?
#
loop_
_entity_poly.entity_id
_entity_poly.type
_entity_poly.pdbx_seq_one_letter_code
_entity_poly.pdbx_strand_id
1 'polypeptide(L)'
;MKSDIVVIGGGASGLMAAYSAASSLVKAGKAAQVTVLEKMPRPARKVMITGKGRCNFTNVKEWNDFSSHVRSGVSFVKSSFYNLPPSAVVRFFEDMGMKTVVERGDRAFPVSYHASDVVDALVNACHGAGVKIECEAVVEEVKSIGNGFEVLLQDGGKYLCSKVIIATGGLSYPTTGSTGDGFAWASALGHHIVPTFPSLTALVPKGYKIKETEDIRQSRADADDRFHVDRSTPLSELGEKLCGIQMKNVGLSLYVQDNLVDTDQGDVDFTDGGIEGPLGFRMSRKAVKSIVNGSKVFLVMDLKPGVTLTEITERVKTLWKEVDKDPRSARLREKEKCRILLGKLMPWDLIPAFVEMHREIYTLERRSRTETKLWINLVSIAKALKVWRFDIAGYVGYERAVVTAGGVSTDDVVAKTMESRLVSGLYFCGEVLDVDSDTGGYNLQTAFCTGALAGLNAAKSLK
;
A
#
# COMPACT_ATOMS: atom_id res chain seq x y z
N MET A 1 28.32 -8.52 -23.01
CA MET A 1 27.53 -9.77 -22.92
C MET A 1 26.40 -9.73 -23.95
N LYS A 2 25.88 -10.86 -24.38
CA LYS A 2 24.69 -10.92 -25.29
C LYS A 2 23.57 -11.64 -24.59
N SER A 3 22.34 -11.16 -24.77
CA SER A 3 21.11 -11.83 -24.38
C SER A 3 20.02 -11.44 -25.39
N ASP A 4 19.06 -12.29 -25.68
CA ASP A 4 17.98 -11.93 -26.62
C ASP A 4 16.95 -11.05 -25.95
N ILE A 5 16.60 -11.36 -24.71
CA ILE A 5 15.70 -10.58 -23.87
C ILE A 5 16.39 -10.26 -22.54
N VAL A 6 16.47 -8.99 -22.19
CA VAL A 6 16.91 -8.53 -20.88
C VAL A 6 15.72 -8.02 -20.08
N VAL A 7 15.53 -8.55 -18.89
CA VAL A 7 14.53 -8.08 -17.90
C VAL A 7 15.26 -7.31 -16.80
N ILE A 8 14.93 -6.05 -16.60
CA ILE A 8 15.57 -5.20 -15.59
C ILE A 8 14.66 -5.12 -14.36
N GLY A 9 15.12 -5.71 -13.26
CA GLY A 9 14.42 -5.87 -12.00
C GLY A 9 13.91 -7.30 -11.79
N GLY A 10 14.45 -7.97 -10.78
CA GLY A 10 14.09 -9.34 -10.36
C GLY A 10 12.95 -9.39 -9.34
N GLY A 11 11.98 -8.45 -9.40
CA GLY A 11 10.79 -8.45 -8.57
C GLY A 11 9.71 -9.42 -9.08
N ALA A 12 8.51 -9.37 -8.48
CA ALA A 12 7.38 -10.23 -8.85
C ALA A 12 7.05 -10.18 -10.34
N SER A 13 6.96 -8.97 -10.92
CA SER A 13 6.64 -8.77 -12.34
C SER A 13 7.78 -9.22 -13.25
N GLY A 14 9.04 -8.92 -12.87
CA GLY A 14 10.20 -9.26 -13.69
C GLY A 14 10.48 -10.75 -13.75
N LEU A 15 10.40 -11.46 -12.61
CA LEU A 15 10.55 -12.93 -12.61
C LEU A 15 9.45 -13.61 -13.40
N MET A 16 8.20 -13.16 -13.26
CA MET A 16 7.08 -13.70 -14.04
C MET A 16 7.23 -13.40 -15.54
N ALA A 17 7.76 -12.20 -15.90
CA ALA A 17 8.05 -11.84 -17.28
C ALA A 17 9.14 -12.73 -17.88
N ALA A 18 10.22 -12.94 -17.15
CA ALA A 18 11.34 -13.78 -17.58
C ALA A 18 10.92 -15.25 -17.77
N TYR A 19 10.18 -15.80 -16.79
CA TYR A 19 9.60 -17.13 -16.89
C TYR A 19 8.69 -17.28 -18.10
N SER A 20 7.77 -16.32 -18.28
CA SER A 20 6.80 -16.35 -19.40
C SER A 20 7.51 -16.25 -20.75
N ALA A 21 8.54 -15.41 -20.86
CA ALA A 21 9.35 -15.29 -22.07
C ALA A 21 10.07 -16.60 -22.38
N ALA A 22 10.84 -17.13 -21.43
CA ALA A 22 11.63 -18.36 -21.60
C ALA A 22 10.73 -19.56 -21.91
N SER A 23 9.64 -19.75 -21.17
CA SER A 23 8.68 -20.84 -21.42
C SER A 23 8.03 -20.73 -22.80
N SER A 24 7.75 -19.50 -23.29
CA SER A 24 7.22 -19.28 -24.63
C SER A 24 8.23 -19.64 -25.73
N LEU A 25 9.51 -19.30 -25.52
CA LEU A 25 10.60 -19.62 -26.44
C LEU A 25 10.82 -21.13 -26.53
N VAL A 26 10.84 -21.82 -25.39
CA VAL A 26 10.97 -23.30 -25.35
C VAL A 26 9.81 -23.95 -26.10
N LYS A 27 8.58 -23.52 -25.86
CA LYS A 27 7.39 -24.04 -26.58
C LYS A 27 7.45 -23.80 -28.11
N ALA A 28 8.09 -22.71 -28.53
CA ALA A 28 8.29 -22.36 -29.92
C ALA A 28 9.53 -23.05 -30.55
N GLY A 29 10.29 -23.84 -29.78
CA GLY A 29 11.53 -24.47 -30.23
C GLY A 29 12.66 -23.48 -30.56
N LYS A 30 12.63 -22.27 -30.00
CA LYS A 30 13.61 -21.21 -30.21
C LYS A 30 14.67 -21.26 -29.12
N ALA A 31 15.95 -21.38 -29.53
CA ALA A 31 17.11 -21.24 -28.64
C ALA A 31 17.41 -19.74 -28.46
N ALA A 32 16.87 -19.11 -27.43
CA ALA A 32 17.13 -17.72 -27.11
C ALA A 32 17.38 -17.52 -25.61
N GLN A 33 18.28 -16.60 -25.27
CA GLN A 33 18.70 -16.33 -23.90
C GLN A 33 17.84 -15.24 -23.28
N VAL A 34 17.25 -15.54 -22.12
CA VAL A 34 16.57 -14.57 -21.25
C VAL A 34 17.44 -14.33 -20.02
N THR A 35 17.75 -13.06 -19.74
CA THR A 35 18.55 -12.67 -18.57
C THR A 35 17.79 -11.66 -17.72
N VAL A 36 17.71 -11.91 -16.40
CA VAL A 36 17.20 -10.94 -15.40
C VAL A 36 18.39 -10.26 -14.76
N LEU A 37 18.36 -8.93 -14.73
CA LEU A 37 19.34 -8.09 -14.02
C LEU A 37 18.65 -7.54 -12.77
N GLU A 38 19.14 -7.96 -11.59
CA GLU A 38 18.65 -7.51 -10.29
C GLU A 38 19.77 -6.79 -9.54
N LYS A 39 19.52 -5.54 -9.10
CA LYS A 39 20.54 -4.76 -8.41
C LYS A 39 20.79 -5.18 -6.97
N MET A 40 19.83 -5.86 -6.36
CA MET A 40 19.93 -6.35 -4.98
C MET A 40 20.64 -7.72 -4.93
N PRO A 41 21.21 -8.13 -3.75
CA PRO A 41 21.87 -9.42 -3.59
C PRO A 41 20.94 -10.64 -3.77
N ARG A 42 19.64 -10.42 -3.70
CA ARG A 42 18.61 -11.48 -3.88
C ARG A 42 17.40 -10.92 -4.61
N PRO A 43 16.77 -11.68 -5.50
CA PRO A 43 15.55 -11.24 -6.18
C PRO A 43 14.35 -11.20 -5.22
N ALA A 44 13.28 -10.56 -5.66
CA ALA A 44 11.96 -10.49 -5.03
C ALA A 44 11.94 -10.00 -3.56
N ARG A 45 12.90 -9.17 -3.13
CA ARG A 45 13.00 -8.67 -1.75
C ARG A 45 11.72 -8.03 -1.24
N LYS A 46 11.01 -7.27 -2.09
CA LYS A 46 9.74 -6.64 -1.71
C LYS A 46 8.64 -7.67 -1.48
N VAL A 47 8.64 -8.79 -2.21
CA VAL A 47 7.69 -9.89 -1.99
C VAL A 47 7.84 -10.47 -0.59
N MET A 48 9.09 -10.62 -0.10
CA MET A 48 9.38 -11.16 1.24
C MET A 48 8.72 -10.40 2.39
N ILE A 49 8.47 -9.10 2.24
CA ILE A 49 7.88 -8.26 3.29
C ILE A 49 6.37 -8.08 3.14
N THR A 50 5.77 -8.57 2.05
CA THR A 50 4.34 -8.42 1.81
C THR A 50 3.49 -9.18 2.83
N GLY A 51 2.36 -8.59 3.21
CA GLY A 51 1.45 -9.19 4.18
C GLY A 51 2.10 -9.52 5.53
N LYS A 52 3.06 -8.72 5.99
CA LYS A 52 3.85 -8.97 7.21
C LYS A 52 4.61 -10.32 7.13
N GLY A 53 5.14 -10.66 5.95
CA GLY A 53 5.89 -11.90 5.69
C GLY A 53 5.02 -13.11 5.32
N ARG A 54 3.68 -12.97 5.27
CA ARG A 54 2.75 -14.05 4.90
C ARG A 54 2.50 -14.18 3.39
N CYS A 55 2.72 -13.12 2.64
CA CYS A 55 2.48 -12.94 1.22
C CYS A 55 1.06 -13.31 0.75
N ASN A 56 0.14 -12.35 0.81
CA ASN A 56 -1.10 -12.45 0.05
C ASN A 56 -0.78 -12.23 -1.43
N PHE A 57 -0.53 -13.32 -2.18
CA PHE A 57 0.03 -13.24 -3.52
C PHE A 57 -1.00 -12.95 -4.62
N THR A 58 -2.29 -13.22 -4.38
CA THR A 58 -3.38 -12.83 -5.29
C THR A 58 -4.71 -12.72 -4.56
N ASN A 59 -5.72 -12.20 -5.25
CA ASN A 59 -7.12 -12.22 -4.85
C ASN A 59 -7.91 -12.96 -5.93
N VAL A 60 -8.65 -14.02 -5.56
CA VAL A 60 -9.31 -14.92 -6.52
C VAL A 60 -10.63 -14.39 -7.08
N LYS A 61 -10.92 -13.11 -6.90
CA LYS A 61 -12.09 -12.44 -7.48
C LYS A 61 -12.05 -12.44 -9.01
N GLU A 62 -13.23 -12.55 -9.60
CA GLU A 62 -13.42 -12.35 -11.02
C GLU A 62 -13.27 -10.87 -11.42
N TRP A 63 -13.09 -10.58 -12.72
CA TRP A 63 -12.79 -9.22 -13.20
C TRP A 63 -13.74 -8.14 -12.70
N ASN A 64 -15.03 -8.40 -12.67
CA ASN A 64 -16.02 -7.39 -12.27
C ASN A 64 -15.78 -6.88 -10.85
N ASP A 65 -15.50 -7.78 -9.93
CA ASP A 65 -15.18 -7.42 -8.53
C ASP A 65 -13.73 -6.95 -8.39
N PHE A 66 -12.78 -7.62 -9.06
CA PHE A 66 -11.38 -7.26 -9.04
C PHE A 66 -11.15 -5.83 -9.52
N SER A 67 -11.77 -5.45 -10.63
CA SER A 67 -11.60 -4.13 -11.25
C SER A 67 -12.03 -2.97 -10.35
N SER A 68 -12.98 -3.19 -9.45
CA SER A 68 -13.42 -2.20 -8.47
C SER A 68 -12.33 -1.83 -7.44
N HIS A 69 -11.29 -2.66 -7.32
CA HIS A 69 -10.14 -2.45 -6.44
C HIS A 69 -8.92 -1.87 -7.16
N VAL A 70 -8.94 -1.78 -8.48
CA VAL A 70 -7.90 -1.11 -9.28
C VAL A 70 -8.19 0.39 -9.27
N ARG A 71 -7.24 1.22 -8.84
CA ARG A 71 -7.42 2.65 -8.61
C ARG A 71 -6.94 3.51 -9.78
N SER A 72 -5.94 3.01 -10.53
CA SER A 72 -5.41 3.62 -11.74
C SER A 72 -5.21 2.55 -12.82
N GLY A 73 -5.45 2.88 -14.09
CA GLY A 73 -5.19 1.97 -15.20
C GLY A 73 -6.15 0.77 -15.34
N VAL A 74 -7.39 0.84 -14.85
CA VAL A 74 -8.38 -0.26 -14.86
C VAL A 74 -8.53 -0.90 -16.24
N SER A 75 -8.80 -0.11 -17.29
CA SER A 75 -8.97 -0.59 -18.65
C SER A 75 -7.69 -1.17 -19.24
N PHE A 76 -6.54 -0.63 -18.83
CA PHE A 76 -5.21 -1.09 -19.25
C PHE A 76 -4.90 -2.49 -18.71
N VAL A 77 -5.16 -2.75 -17.45
CA VAL A 77 -4.89 -4.04 -16.78
C VAL A 77 -5.77 -5.17 -17.30
N LYS A 78 -6.94 -4.85 -17.88
CA LYS A 78 -7.93 -5.86 -18.29
C LYS A 78 -7.35 -6.95 -19.19
N SER A 79 -6.54 -6.59 -20.19
CA SER A 79 -5.94 -7.55 -21.13
C SER A 79 -4.96 -8.50 -20.43
N SER A 80 -4.12 -7.98 -19.55
CA SER A 80 -3.16 -8.79 -18.78
C SER A 80 -3.86 -9.67 -17.76
N PHE A 81 -4.92 -9.19 -17.10
CA PHE A 81 -5.72 -9.97 -16.18
C PHE A 81 -6.31 -11.23 -16.84
N TYR A 82 -6.90 -11.09 -18.03
CA TYR A 82 -7.44 -12.26 -18.76
C TYR A 82 -6.35 -13.16 -19.35
N ASN A 83 -5.15 -12.65 -19.64
CA ASN A 83 -4.01 -13.47 -20.05
C ASN A 83 -3.50 -14.38 -18.92
N LEU A 84 -3.45 -13.86 -17.68
CA LEU A 84 -3.09 -14.63 -16.48
C LEU A 84 -4.04 -14.27 -15.33
N PRO A 85 -5.27 -14.86 -15.30
CA PRO A 85 -6.23 -14.59 -14.24
C PRO A 85 -5.78 -15.16 -12.88
N PRO A 86 -6.38 -14.73 -11.76
CA PRO A 86 -5.99 -15.19 -10.42
C PRO A 86 -5.98 -16.71 -10.25
N SER A 87 -6.94 -17.41 -10.85
CA SER A 87 -6.99 -18.88 -10.84
C SER A 87 -5.79 -19.51 -11.57
N ALA A 88 -5.28 -18.88 -12.60
CA ALA A 88 -4.07 -19.32 -13.29
C ALA A 88 -2.79 -19.00 -12.47
N VAL A 89 -2.78 -17.88 -11.73
CA VAL A 89 -1.69 -17.57 -10.80
C VAL A 89 -1.63 -18.60 -9.67
N VAL A 90 -2.78 -18.93 -9.06
CA VAL A 90 -2.84 -19.99 -8.04
C VAL A 90 -2.27 -21.30 -8.59
N ARG A 91 -2.78 -21.73 -9.77
CA ARG A 91 -2.32 -22.97 -10.42
C ARG A 91 -0.83 -22.94 -10.73
N PHE A 92 -0.28 -21.81 -11.21
CA PHE A 92 1.15 -21.66 -11.45
C PHE A 92 1.97 -21.97 -10.20
N PHE A 93 1.60 -21.43 -9.05
CA PHE A 93 2.32 -21.69 -7.80
C PHE A 93 2.15 -23.14 -7.33
N GLU A 94 0.96 -23.73 -7.51
CA GLU A 94 0.72 -25.14 -7.17
C GLU A 94 1.50 -26.09 -8.07
N ASP A 95 1.61 -25.80 -9.36
CA ASP A 95 2.44 -26.56 -10.32
C ASP A 95 3.93 -26.48 -9.98
N MET A 96 4.36 -25.38 -9.32
CA MET A 96 5.72 -25.23 -8.76
C MET A 96 5.89 -25.89 -7.37
N GLY A 97 4.90 -26.63 -6.88
CA GLY A 97 4.93 -27.36 -5.62
C GLY A 97 4.54 -26.57 -4.38
N MET A 98 4.14 -25.30 -4.52
CA MET A 98 3.65 -24.48 -3.40
C MET A 98 2.16 -24.73 -3.15
N LYS A 99 1.82 -25.31 -1.99
CA LYS A 99 0.41 -25.46 -1.59
C LYS A 99 -0.20 -24.11 -1.24
N THR A 100 -1.44 -23.88 -1.67
CA THR A 100 -2.13 -22.60 -1.50
C THR A 100 -3.39 -22.74 -0.63
N VAL A 101 -3.82 -21.63 -0.04
CA VAL A 101 -5.08 -21.51 0.72
C VAL A 101 -5.74 -20.17 0.40
N VAL A 102 -7.07 -20.19 0.25
CA VAL A 102 -7.87 -18.97 0.08
C VAL A 102 -8.57 -18.66 1.40
N GLU A 103 -8.31 -17.48 1.94
CA GLU A 103 -8.92 -16.96 3.17
C GLU A 103 -10.12 -16.05 2.88
N ARG A 104 -10.77 -15.60 3.97
CA ARG A 104 -11.85 -14.62 3.91
C ARG A 104 -11.45 -13.38 3.09
N GLY A 105 -12.36 -12.93 2.21
CA GLY A 105 -12.13 -11.82 1.29
C GLY A 105 -11.36 -12.23 0.04
N ASP A 106 -11.42 -13.54 -0.30
CA ASP A 106 -10.88 -14.13 -1.53
C ASP A 106 -9.35 -13.95 -1.68
N ARG A 107 -8.64 -13.86 -0.56
CA ARG A 107 -7.19 -13.66 -0.48
C ARG A 107 -6.45 -14.97 -0.50
N ALA A 108 -5.57 -15.17 -1.47
CA ALA A 108 -4.76 -16.38 -1.57
C ALA A 108 -3.37 -16.21 -0.91
N PHE A 109 -2.99 -17.23 -0.15
CA PHE A 109 -1.71 -17.31 0.58
C PHE A 109 -1.05 -18.68 0.34
N PRO A 110 0.28 -18.80 0.51
CA PRO A 110 0.88 -20.11 0.72
C PRO A 110 0.36 -20.71 2.03
N VAL A 111 0.15 -22.03 2.07
CA VAL A 111 -0.33 -22.73 3.29
C VAL A 111 0.62 -22.55 4.47
N SER A 112 1.92 -22.43 4.21
CA SER A 112 2.95 -22.15 5.22
C SER A 112 2.84 -20.74 5.82
N TYR A 113 2.17 -19.82 5.15
CA TYR A 113 2.19 -18.38 5.45
C TYR A 113 3.60 -17.77 5.44
N HIS A 114 4.51 -18.31 4.62
CA HIS A 114 5.84 -17.75 4.44
C HIS A 114 5.99 -17.18 3.02
N ALA A 115 6.34 -15.91 2.94
CA ALA A 115 6.59 -15.22 1.67
C ALA A 115 7.79 -15.83 0.89
N SER A 116 8.70 -16.51 1.59
CA SER A 116 9.82 -17.26 0.98
C SER A 116 9.34 -18.28 -0.04
N ASP A 117 8.24 -18.99 0.25
CA ASP A 117 7.76 -20.05 -0.65
C ASP A 117 7.28 -19.47 -2.00
N VAL A 118 6.70 -18.26 -1.98
CA VAL A 118 6.33 -17.54 -3.21
C VAL A 118 7.58 -17.13 -3.98
N VAL A 119 8.61 -16.64 -3.29
CA VAL A 119 9.89 -16.25 -3.91
C VAL A 119 10.60 -17.47 -4.49
N ASP A 120 10.73 -18.55 -3.73
CA ASP A 120 11.38 -19.77 -4.16
C ASP A 120 10.69 -20.41 -5.36
N ALA A 121 9.35 -20.43 -5.37
CA ALA A 121 8.58 -20.93 -6.52
C ALA A 121 8.84 -20.10 -7.79
N LEU A 122 8.89 -18.77 -7.70
CA LEU A 122 9.19 -17.89 -8.84
C LEU A 122 10.64 -18.08 -9.35
N VAL A 123 11.59 -18.12 -8.46
CA VAL A 123 13.02 -18.29 -8.80
C VAL A 123 13.25 -19.66 -9.41
N ASN A 124 12.71 -20.73 -8.81
CA ASN A 124 12.82 -22.09 -9.33
C ASN A 124 12.15 -22.25 -10.70
N ALA A 125 10.98 -21.60 -10.91
CA ALA A 125 10.34 -21.58 -12.23
C ALA A 125 11.24 -20.93 -13.29
N CYS A 126 11.90 -19.80 -12.96
CA CYS A 126 12.86 -19.15 -13.84
C CYS A 126 14.05 -20.05 -14.17
N HIS A 127 14.68 -20.66 -13.15
CA HIS A 127 15.80 -21.58 -13.36
C HIS A 127 15.39 -22.81 -14.20
N GLY A 128 14.25 -23.41 -13.89
CA GLY A 128 13.71 -24.55 -14.65
C GLY A 128 13.40 -24.22 -16.11
N ALA A 129 13.11 -22.97 -16.44
CA ALA A 129 12.91 -22.47 -17.79
C ALA A 129 14.22 -22.01 -18.49
N GLY A 130 15.39 -22.12 -17.82
CA GLY A 130 16.68 -21.71 -18.38
C GLY A 130 16.96 -20.20 -18.33
N VAL A 131 16.23 -19.45 -17.49
CA VAL A 131 16.48 -18.01 -17.29
C VAL A 131 17.77 -17.82 -16.49
N LYS A 132 18.63 -16.91 -16.93
CA LYS A 132 19.79 -16.45 -16.19
C LYS A 132 19.36 -15.31 -15.25
N ILE A 133 19.57 -15.44 -13.96
CA ILE A 133 19.34 -14.38 -12.97
C ILE A 133 20.69 -13.88 -12.47
N GLU A 134 20.97 -12.59 -12.69
CA GLU A 134 22.18 -11.91 -12.20
C GLU A 134 21.78 -10.92 -11.13
N CYS A 135 22.19 -11.21 -9.90
CA CYS A 135 22.07 -10.30 -8.76
C CYS A 135 23.28 -9.36 -8.68
N GLU A 136 23.12 -8.25 -7.92
CA GLU A 136 24.14 -7.19 -7.80
C GLU A 136 24.50 -6.55 -9.13
N ALA A 137 23.64 -6.73 -10.16
CA ALA A 137 23.78 -6.17 -11.49
C ALA A 137 23.04 -4.82 -11.55
N VAL A 138 23.70 -3.74 -11.16
CA VAL A 138 23.14 -2.40 -11.12
C VAL A 138 23.16 -1.78 -12.52
N VAL A 139 21.97 -1.65 -13.13
CA VAL A 139 21.85 -0.98 -14.42
C VAL A 139 21.98 0.53 -14.22
N GLU A 140 22.84 1.16 -15.01
CA GLU A 140 23.05 2.61 -15.06
C GLU A 140 22.21 3.27 -16.16
N GLU A 141 22.18 2.66 -17.35
CA GLU A 141 21.54 3.27 -18.51
C GLU A 141 20.96 2.22 -19.47
N VAL A 142 19.86 2.59 -20.13
CA VAL A 142 19.23 1.81 -21.20
C VAL A 142 19.18 2.65 -22.47
N LYS A 143 19.89 2.21 -23.53
CA LYS A 143 19.93 2.90 -24.83
C LYS A 143 19.26 2.08 -25.90
N SER A 144 18.44 2.71 -26.71
CA SER A 144 17.98 2.12 -27.97
C SER A 144 19.05 2.30 -29.05
N ILE A 145 19.45 1.19 -29.69
CA ILE A 145 20.51 1.16 -30.69
C ILE A 145 20.05 0.35 -31.92
N GLY A 146 19.96 1.00 -33.07
CA GLY A 146 19.60 0.29 -34.31
C GLY A 146 18.38 -0.64 -34.13
N ASN A 147 18.61 -1.96 -34.16
CA ASN A 147 17.55 -2.98 -34.03
C ASN A 147 17.44 -3.60 -32.63
N GLY A 148 17.95 -2.96 -31.59
CA GLY A 148 17.95 -3.50 -30.23
C GLY A 148 18.32 -2.49 -29.18
N PHE A 149 18.93 -2.97 -28.10
CA PHE A 149 19.27 -2.16 -26.93
C PHE A 149 20.69 -2.46 -26.44
N GLU A 150 21.32 -1.43 -25.90
CA GLU A 150 22.50 -1.52 -25.04
C GLU A 150 22.07 -1.18 -23.61
N VAL A 151 22.27 -2.12 -22.68
CA VAL A 151 22.03 -1.94 -21.25
C VAL A 151 23.40 -1.86 -20.57
N LEU A 152 23.70 -0.69 -19.98
CA LEU A 152 24.99 -0.43 -19.30
C LEU A 152 24.83 -0.72 -17.79
N LEU A 153 25.86 -1.35 -17.21
CA LEU A 153 25.95 -1.59 -15.78
C LEU A 153 26.95 -0.62 -15.15
N GLN A 154 26.77 -0.32 -13.87
CA GLN A 154 27.64 0.58 -13.11
C GLN A 154 29.09 0.08 -13.00
N ASP A 155 29.33 -1.23 -13.07
CA ASP A 155 30.66 -1.84 -13.08
C ASP A 155 31.38 -1.75 -14.43
N GLY A 156 30.77 -1.10 -15.42
CA GLY A 156 31.26 -0.97 -16.80
C GLY A 156 30.90 -2.16 -17.69
N GLY A 157 30.21 -3.17 -17.17
CA GLY A 157 29.62 -4.25 -17.96
C GLY A 157 28.52 -3.74 -18.88
N LYS A 158 28.28 -4.46 -19.99
CA LYS A 158 27.17 -4.14 -20.89
C LYS A 158 26.50 -5.37 -21.48
N TYR A 159 25.20 -5.27 -21.68
CA TYR A 159 24.38 -6.21 -22.42
C TYR A 159 23.91 -5.62 -23.74
N LEU A 160 24.07 -6.38 -24.82
CA LEU A 160 23.41 -6.13 -26.11
C LEU A 160 22.24 -7.10 -26.23
N CYS A 161 21.06 -6.59 -26.49
CA CYS A 161 19.85 -7.44 -26.58
C CYS A 161 18.85 -6.91 -27.60
N SER A 162 17.97 -7.79 -28.09
CA SER A 162 16.91 -7.43 -29.02
C SER A 162 15.69 -6.80 -28.31
N LYS A 163 15.43 -7.21 -27.07
CA LYS A 163 14.26 -6.79 -26.29
C LYS A 163 14.67 -6.45 -24.85
N VAL A 164 14.02 -5.41 -24.31
CA VAL A 164 14.15 -5.01 -22.91
C VAL A 164 12.78 -4.98 -22.25
N ILE A 165 12.68 -5.53 -21.04
CA ILE A 165 11.49 -5.43 -20.17
C ILE A 165 11.89 -4.66 -18.91
N ILE A 166 11.34 -3.46 -18.71
CA ILE A 166 11.53 -2.67 -17.48
C ILE A 166 10.51 -3.12 -16.44
N ALA A 167 11.00 -3.72 -15.35
CA ALA A 167 10.23 -4.31 -14.26
C ALA A 167 10.75 -3.88 -12.88
N THR A 168 11.26 -2.65 -12.78
CA THR A 168 12.00 -2.11 -11.64
C THR A 168 11.16 -1.81 -10.40
N GLY A 169 9.82 -1.87 -10.54
CA GLY A 169 8.91 -1.37 -9.51
C GLY A 169 8.84 0.16 -9.49
N GLY A 170 8.24 0.72 -8.44
CA GLY A 170 8.11 2.16 -8.23
C GLY A 170 9.15 2.71 -7.25
N LEU A 171 8.66 3.47 -6.25
CA LEU A 171 9.47 4.12 -5.21
C LEU A 171 9.23 3.52 -3.81
N SER A 172 8.17 2.71 -3.64
CA SER A 172 7.78 2.18 -2.33
C SER A 172 8.76 1.13 -1.81
N TYR A 173 9.12 1.21 -0.52
CA TYR A 173 10.16 0.43 0.13
C TYR A 173 11.51 0.49 -0.60
N PRO A 174 12.16 1.67 -0.72
CA PRO A 174 13.37 1.84 -1.51
C PRO A 174 14.53 0.92 -1.08
N THR A 175 14.59 0.52 0.18
CA THR A 175 15.56 -0.46 0.70
C THR A 175 15.42 -1.86 0.09
N THR A 176 14.35 -2.13 -0.63
CA THR A 176 14.15 -3.39 -1.37
C THR A 176 14.60 -3.33 -2.82
N GLY A 177 15.04 -2.14 -3.30
CA GLY A 177 15.52 -1.92 -4.66
C GLY A 177 14.60 -1.05 -5.53
N SER A 178 13.44 -0.64 -5.04
CA SER A 178 12.48 0.23 -5.77
C SER A 178 12.86 1.71 -5.58
N THR A 179 13.76 2.24 -6.41
CA THR A 179 14.35 3.59 -6.30
C THR A 179 14.00 4.50 -7.47
N GLY A 180 13.09 4.06 -8.37
CA GLY A 180 12.61 4.89 -9.48
C GLY A 180 13.51 4.89 -10.73
N ASP A 181 14.54 4.07 -10.80
CA ASP A 181 15.47 4.04 -11.94
C ASP A 181 14.74 3.84 -13.27
N GLY A 182 13.71 2.98 -13.30
CA GLY A 182 12.89 2.73 -14.49
C GLY A 182 12.13 3.96 -14.98
N PHE A 183 11.77 4.89 -14.10
CA PHE A 183 11.14 6.16 -14.49
C PHE A 183 12.13 7.06 -15.22
N ALA A 184 13.38 7.13 -14.74
CA ALA A 184 14.42 7.92 -15.38
C ALA A 184 14.73 7.40 -16.79
N TRP A 185 14.90 6.08 -16.97
CA TRP A 185 15.15 5.50 -18.30
C TRP A 185 13.95 5.62 -19.22
N ALA A 186 12.74 5.42 -18.72
CA ALA A 186 11.51 5.60 -19.51
C ALA A 186 11.39 7.06 -20.00
N SER A 187 11.63 8.03 -19.12
CA SER A 187 11.62 9.46 -19.46
C SER A 187 12.69 9.80 -20.50
N ALA A 188 13.93 9.30 -20.34
CA ALA A 188 15.01 9.48 -21.31
C ALA A 188 14.68 8.89 -22.69
N LEU A 189 13.85 7.84 -22.74
CA LEU A 189 13.34 7.22 -23.96
C LEU A 189 12.04 7.85 -24.49
N GLY A 190 11.61 8.98 -23.91
CA GLY A 190 10.50 9.83 -24.38
C GLY A 190 9.12 9.51 -23.75
N HIS A 191 9.04 8.61 -22.79
CA HIS A 191 7.78 8.27 -22.14
C HIS A 191 7.36 9.34 -21.13
N HIS A 192 6.07 9.60 -21.03
CA HIS A 192 5.50 10.45 -20.01
C HIS A 192 5.46 9.73 -18.66
N ILE A 193 5.96 10.41 -17.63
CA ILE A 193 5.87 9.91 -16.24
C ILE A 193 4.76 10.68 -15.52
N VAL A 194 3.69 10.00 -15.19
CA VAL A 194 2.63 10.54 -14.33
C VAL A 194 3.20 10.81 -12.95
N PRO A 195 3.03 12.02 -12.37
CA PRO A 195 3.58 12.36 -11.07
C PRO A 195 3.27 11.30 -10.01
N THR A 196 4.30 10.84 -9.34
CA THR A 196 4.19 9.77 -8.34
C THR A 196 3.86 10.33 -6.96
N PHE A 197 3.13 9.54 -6.18
CA PHE A 197 2.89 9.81 -4.77
C PHE A 197 2.73 8.50 -3.98
N PRO A 198 3.03 8.49 -2.65
CA PRO A 198 2.84 7.32 -1.80
C PRO A 198 1.37 6.92 -1.76
N SER A 199 1.07 5.67 -2.08
CA SER A 199 -0.27 5.09 -1.98
C SER A 199 -0.28 3.97 -0.94
N LEU A 200 -1.38 3.81 -0.22
CA LEU A 200 -1.50 2.85 0.88
C LEU A 200 -0.42 3.08 1.95
N THR A 201 -0.35 4.31 2.44
CA THR A 201 0.60 4.73 3.47
C THR A 201 -0.11 5.22 4.74
N ALA A 202 0.66 5.45 5.82
CA ALA A 202 0.15 5.98 7.06
C ALA A 202 -0.25 7.46 6.92
N LEU A 203 -1.43 7.82 7.42
CA LEU A 203 -1.87 9.20 7.59
C LEU A 203 -1.55 9.67 9.02
N VAL A 204 -0.82 10.76 9.14
CA VAL A 204 -0.36 11.29 10.42
C VAL A 204 -1.34 12.34 10.94
N PRO A 205 -2.09 12.08 12.03
CA PRO A 205 -2.95 13.07 12.65
C PRO A 205 -2.14 14.22 13.25
N LYS A 206 -2.73 15.42 13.32
CA LYS A 206 -2.14 16.55 14.05
C LYS A 206 -1.95 16.19 15.53
N GLY A 207 -0.77 16.48 16.05
CA GLY A 207 -0.43 16.16 17.42
C GLY A 207 -0.11 14.71 17.70
N TYR A 208 -0.05 13.85 16.67
CA TYR A 208 0.32 12.43 16.80
C TYR A 208 1.83 12.23 16.99
N LYS A 209 2.62 13.04 16.29
CA LYS A 209 4.08 13.06 16.40
C LYS A 209 4.57 14.38 16.99
N ILE A 210 5.77 14.37 17.59
CA ILE A 210 6.40 15.57 18.09
C ILE A 210 6.66 16.50 16.90
N LYS A 211 6.31 17.79 17.04
CA LYS A 211 6.62 18.79 16.00
C LYS A 211 8.14 18.88 15.82
N GLU A 212 8.61 18.68 14.60
CA GLU A 212 9.95 19.12 14.23
C GLU A 212 10.03 20.65 14.38
N THR A 213 11.15 21.16 14.90
CA THR A 213 11.41 22.60 14.96
C THR A 213 11.48 23.18 13.55
N GLU A 214 11.02 24.41 13.36
CA GLU A 214 10.97 25.08 12.03
C GLU A 214 12.33 25.11 11.30
N ASP A 215 13.43 25.06 12.04
CA ASP A 215 14.80 25.01 11.49
C ASP A 215 15.11 23.73 10.71
N ILE A 216 14.50 22.60 11.06
CA ILE A 216 14.68 21.32 10.34
C ILE A 216 13.84 21.32 9.06
N ARG A 217 12.71 22.03 9.02
CA ARG A 217 11.88 22.18 7.83
C ARG A 217 12.53 23.00 6.72
N GLN A 218 13.34 24.01 7.07
CA GLN A 218 14.03 24.85 6.07
C GLN A 218 15.19 24.15 5.39
N SER A 219 15.79 23.12 5.99
CA SER A 219 16.87 22.34 5.40
C SER A 219 16.40 21.22 4.43
N ARG A 220 15.10 20.91 4.42
CA ARG A 220 14.47 19.89 3.53
C ARG A 220 13.64 20.58 2.43
N ALA A 221 14.22 21.56 1.74
CA ALA A 221 13.51 22.47 0.86
C ALA A 221 13.26 21.94 -0.57
N ASP A 222 12.84 20.68 -0.74
CA ASP A 222 12.17 20.28 -1.96
C ASP A 222 10.66 20.41 -1.80
N ALA A 223 10.00 21.09 -2.73
CA ALA A 223 8.60 21.50 -2.63
C ALA A 223 7.60 20.35 -2.46
N ASP A 224 7.99 19.13 -2.79
CA ASP A 224 7.17 17.92 -2.71
C ASP A 224 7.13 17.29 -1.31
N ASP A 225 8.02 17.71 -0.40
CA ASP A 225 8.19 17.09 0.92
C ASP A 225 7.48 17.83 2.07
N ARG A 226 6.74 18.90 1.78
CA ARG A 226 6.09 19.75 2.82
C ARG A 226 5.17 19.02 3.78
N PHE A 227 4.61 17.90 3.36
CA PHE A 227 3.64 17.13 4.13
C PHE A 227 4.14 15.73 4.47
N HIS A 228 5.37 15.42 4.06
CA HIS A 228 6.04 14.20 4.47
C HIS A 228 6.42 14.26 5.95
N VAL A 229 6.02 13.25 6.69
CA VAL A 229 6.41 13.06 8.10
C VAL A 229 7.34 11.87 8.17
N ASP A 230 8.59 12.11 8.56
CA ASP A 230 9.57 11.03 8.70
C ASP A 230 9.07 9.99 9.71
N ARG A 231 9.16 8.72 9.33
CA ARG A 231 8.76 7.59 10.19
C ARG A 231 9.48 7.61 11.53
N SER A 232 10.76 8.01 11.55
CA SER A 232 11.59 8.06 12.76
C SER A 232 11.23 9.20 13.72
N THR A 233 10.40 10.17 13.29
CA THR A 233 9.92 11.24 14.19
C THR A 233 9.21 10.62 15.39
N PRO A 234 9.61 10.94 16.63
CA PRO A 234 9.03 10.34 17.82
C PRO A 234 7.53 10.62 17.97
N LEU A 235 6.83 9.70 18.61
CA LEU A 235 5.44 9.89 18.99
C LEU A 235 5.31 10.97 20.07
N SER A 236 4.24 11.73 20.02
CA SER A 236 3.81 12.59 21.13
C SER A 236 3.13 11.75 22.21
N GLU A 237 2.81 12.35 23.35
CA GLU A 237 2.00 11.69 24.39
C GLU A 237 0.66 11.16 23.85
N LEU A 238 0.01 11.88 22.94
CA LEU A 238 -1.21 11.41 22.27
C LEU A 238 -0.91 10.24 21.33
N GLY A 239 0.16 10.34 20.58
CA GLY A 239 0.61 9.27 19.68
C GLY A 239 0.93 7.98 20.44
N GLU A 240 1.61 8.08 21.58
CA GLU A 240 1.90 6.92 22.44
C GLU A 240 0.63 6.26 22.99
N LYS A 241 -0.39 7.05 23.35
CA LYS A 241 -1.68 6.55 23.83
C LYS A 241 -2.49 5.83 22.73
N LEU A 242 -2.27 6.16 21.47
CA LEU A 242 -3.00 5.56 20.33
C LEU A 242 -2.22 4.42 19.67
N CYS A 243 -0.88 4.51 19.62
CA CYS A 243 -0.05 3.53 18.92
C CYS A 243 -0.23 2.11 19.49
N GLY A 244 -0.39 1.14 18.57
CA GLY A 244 -0.64 -0.27 18.88
C GLY A 244 -2.13 -0.64 18.98
N ILE A 245 -3.04 0.33 19.02
CA ILE A 245 -4.48 0.07 19.11
C ILE A 245 -5.02 -0.33 17.74
N GLN A 246 -5.73 -1.45 17.72
CA GLN A 246 -6.47 -1.95 16.55
C GLN A 246 -7.96 -1.73 16.74
N MET A 247 -8.56 -0.99 15.83
CA MET A 247 -9.99 -0.74 15.80
C MET A 247 -10.66 -1.62 14.77
N LYS A 248 -11.62 -2.43 15.21
CA LYS A 248 -12.36 -3.36 14.36
C LYS A 248 -13.71 -2.78 13.97
N ASN A 249 -14.04 -2.92 12.67
CA ASN A 249 -15.36 -2.61 12.15
C ASN A 249 -15.83 -1.18 12.48
N VAL A 250 -14.96 -0.18 12.29
CA VAL A 250 -15.29 1.25 12.44
C VAL A 250 -15.68 1.87 11.10
N GLY A 251 -16.49 2.91 11.13
CA GLY A 251 -16.70 3.79 9.98
C GLY A 251 -15.59 4.82 9.90
N LEU A 252 -15.13 5.12 8.69
CA LEU A 252 -14.15 6.18 8.44
C LEU A 252 -14.57 7.01 7.24
N SER A 253 -14.71 8.31 7.45
CA SER A 253 -15.08 9.27 6.42
C SER A 253 -13.93 10.23 6.17
N LEU A 254 -13.56 10.40 4.90
CA LEU A 254 -12.52 11.31 4.43
C LEU A 254 -13.15 12.62 3.96
N TYR A 255 -12.68 13.73 4.50
CA TYR A 255 -13.06 15.07 4.11
C TYR A 255 -11.87 15.83 3.53
N VAL A 256 -12.11 16.53 2.42
CA VAL A 256 -11.16 17.43 1.77
C VAL A 256 -11.80 18.80 1.66
N GLN A 257 -11.19 19.83 2.28
CA GLN A 257 -11.74 21.19 2.35
C GLN A 257 -13.21 21.20 2.80
N ASP A 258 -13.51 20.45 3.88
CA ASP A 258 -14.84 20.28 4.48
C ASP A 258 -15.88 19.52 3.61
N ASN A 259 -15.53 19.07 2.41
CA ASN A 259 -16.39 18.22 1.59
C ASN A 259 -16.13 16.73 1.87
N LEU A 260 -17.18 15.96 2.04
CA LEU A 260 -17.09 14.49 2.13
C LEU A 260 -16.66 13.93 0.75
N VAL A 261 -15.51 13.27 0.72
CA VAL A 261 -14.92 12.69 -0.51
C VAL A 261 -15.06 11.18 -0.57
N ASP A 262 -14.99 10.54 0.60
CA ASP A 262 -15.11 9.09 0.70
C ASP A 262 -15.63 8.68 2.08
N THR A 263 -16.32 7.55 2.13
CA THR A 263 -16.75 6.91 3.38
C THR A 263 -16.78 5.41 3.19
N ASP A 264 -16.27 4.68 4.18
CA ASP A 264 -16.26 3.22 4.14
C ASP A 264 -16.18 2.67 5.56
N GLN A 265 -16.33 1.35 5.71
CA GLN A 265 -16.32 0.64 6.99
C GLN A 265 -15.28 -0.48 6.97
N GLY A 266 -14.57 -0.66 8.08
CA GLY A 266 -13.55 -1.70 8.19
C GLY A 266 -12.65 -1.53 9.39
N ASP A 267 -11.49 -2.18 9.32
CA ASP A 267 -10.50 -2.17 10.39
C ASP A 267 -9.47 -1.03 10.17
N VAL A 268 -9.13 -0.36 11.27
CA VAL A 268 -8.12 0.71 11.34
C VAL A 268 -7.08 0.33 12.40
N ASP A 269 -5.82 0.51 12.08
CA ASP A 269 -4.69 0.32 12.98
C ASP A 269 -4.03 1.68 13.28
N PHE A 270 -3.82 2.00 14.54
CA PHE A 270 -2.93 3.09 14.94
C PHE A 270 -1.53 2.52 15.13
N THR A 271 -0.56 3.03 14.38
CA THR A 271 0.82 2.54 14.39
C THR A 271 1.81 3.66 14.69
N ASP A 272 3.09 3.36 14.76
CA ASP A 272 4.15 4.38 14.83
C ASP A 272 4.11 5.37 13.65
N GLY A 273 3.55 5.00 12.52
CA GLY A 273 3.34 5.87 11.36
C GLY A 273 2.09 6.75 11.43
N GLY A 274 1.09 6.40 12.24
CA GLY A 274 -0.20 7.07 12.29
C GLY A 274 -1.38 6.13 12.05
N ILE A 275 -2.37 6.59 11.28
CA ILE A 275 -3.57 5.83 10.92
C ILE A 275 -3.28 4.94 9.70
N GLU A 276 -3.37 3.64 9.89
CA GLU A 276 -3.13 2.57 8.92
C GLU A 276 -4.23 1.52 8.96
N GLY A 277 -3.87 0.30 8.57
CA GLY A 277 -4.82 -0.83 8.47
C GLY A 277 -5.58 -0.82 7.14
N PRO A 278 -6.41 -1.84 6.88
CA PRO A 278 -7.08 -1.98 5.59
C PRO A 278 -7.92 -0.76 5.20
N LEU A 279 -8.64 -0.17 6.14
CA LEU A 279 -9.48 1.00 5.89
C LEU A 279 -8.65 2.29 5.80
N GLY A 280 -7.66 2.47 6.70
CA GLY A 280 -6.75 3.61 6.69
C GLY A 280 -5.98 3.70 5.36
N PHE A 281 -5.46 2.58 4.87
CA PHE A 281 -4.77 2.52 3.58
C PHE A 281 -5.67 2.89 2.39
N ARG A 282 -6.93 2.42 2.35
CA ARG A 282 -7.86 2.81 1.28
C ARG A 282 -8.12 4.32 1.27
N MET A 283 -8.29 4.93 2.44
CA MET A 283 -8.48 6.38 2.56
C MET A 283 -7.22 7.16 2.20
N SER A 284 -6.02 6.61 2.51
CA SER A 284 -4.74 7.32 2.36
C SER A 284 -4.46 7.75 0.93
N ARG A 285 -4.80 6.94 -0.08
CA ARG A 285 -4.55 7.27 -1.48
C ARG A 285 -5.20 8.60 -1.90
N LYS A 286 -6.49 8.77 -1.59
CA LYS A 286 -7.22 10.03 -1.88
C LYS A 286 -6.73 11.17 -1.00
N ALA A 287 -6.47 10.88 0.28
CA ALA A 287 -5.97 11.86 1.23
C ALA A 287 -4.61 12.41 0.81
N VAL A 288 -3.62 11.55 0.50
CA VAL A 288 -2.27 11.96 0.08
C VAL A 288 -2.32 12.78 -1.19
N LYS A 289 -3.06 12.33 -2.22
CA LYS A 289 -3.23 13.10 -3.46
C LYS A 289 -3.78 14.50 -3.19
N SER A 290 -4.75 14.63 -2.28
CA SER A 290 -5.32 15.93 -1.90
C SER A 290 -4.33 16.80 -1.11
N ILE A 291 -3.56 16.18 -0.20
CA ILE A 291 -2.55 16.88 0.62
C ILE A 291 -1.41 17.41 -0.28
N VAL A 292 -0.90 16.61 -1.21
CA VAL A 292 0.13 17.01 -2.17
C VAL A 292 -0.32 18.21 -2.99
N ASN A 293 -1.62 18.26 -3.34
CA ASN A 293 -2.23 19.41 -4.02
C ASN A 293 -2.54 20.61 -3.08
N GLY A 294 -2.09 20.58 -1.84
CA GLY A 294 -2.23 21.69 -0.88
C GLY A 294 -3.58 21.76 -0.17
N SER A 295 -4.44 20.74 -0.29
CA SER A 295 -5.75 20.73 0.37
C SER A 295 -5.65 20.33 1.84
N LYS A 296 -6.51 20.93 2.68
CA LYS A 296 -6.68 20.48 4.07
C LYS A 296 -7.51 19.19 4.08
N VAL A 297 -7.04 18.22 4.84
CA VAL A 297 -7.66 16.89 4.95
C VAL A 297 -7.92 16.55 6.41
N PHE A 298 -9.08 15.97 6.69
CA PHE A 298 -9.36 15.33 7.97
C PHE A 298 -10.16 14.04 7.80
N LEU A 299 -10.04 13.18 8.78
CA LEU A 299 -10.81 11.95 8.91
C LEU A 299 -11.83 12.09 10.04
N VAL A 300 -13.00 11.51 9.86
CA VAL A 300 -13.99 11.33 10.93
C VAL A 300 -14.21 9.84 11.13
N MET A 301 -13.94 9.38 12.35
CA MET A 301 -14.11 7.98 12.74
C MET A 301 -15.42 7.82 13.52
N ASP A 302 -16.23 6.86 13.09
CA ASP A 302 -17.42 6.37 13.77
C ASP A 302 -17.11 5.03 14.44
N LEU A 303 -17.07 4.99 15.76
CA LEU A 303 -16.77 3.78 16.52
C LEU A 303 -17.94 2.79 16.56
N LYS A 304 -19.14 3.20 16.12
CA LYS A 304 -20.39 2.41 16.17
C LYS A 304 -21.20 2.58 14.87
N PRO A 305 -20.64 2.22 13.68
CA PRO A 305 -21.25 2.54 12.39
C PRO A 305 -22.65 1.90 12.18
N GLY A 306 -22.92 0.78 12.83
CA GLY A 306 -24.23 0.11 12.75
C GLY A 306 -25.32 0.69 13.64
N VAL A 307 -25.08 1.78 14.37
CA VAL A 307 -25.99 2.32 15.39
C VAL A 307 -26.19 3.82 15.15
N THR A 308 -27.44 4.29 15.21
CA THR A 308 -27.77 5.73 15.11
C THR A 308 -27.31 6.52 16.33
N LEU A 309 -27.20 7.85 16.20
CA LEU A 309 -26.86 8.72 17.32
C LEU A 309 -27.90 8.63 18.46
N THR A 310 -29.18 8.46 18.11
CA THR A 310 -30.24 8.31 19.12
C THR A 310 -30.07 7.02 19.90
N GLU A 311 -29.88 5.89 19.23
CA GLU A 311 -29.72 4.57 19.86
C GLU A 311 -28.48 4.53 20.76
N ILE A 312 -27.33 5.04 20.27
CA ILE A 312 -26.11 5.08 21.10
C ILE A 312 -26.25 6.02 22.29
N THR A 313 -27.00 7.13 22.15
CA THR A 313 -27.29 8.05 23.27
C THR A 313 -28.10 7.34 24.35
N GLU A 314 -29.14 6.62 23.99
CA GLU A 314 -29.95 5.86 24.97
C GLU A 314 -29.14 4.70 25.57
N ARG A 315 -28.27 4.04 24.80
CA ARG A 315 -27.37 3.02 25.31
C ARG A 315 -26.39 3.57 26.34
N VAL A 316 -25.78 4.74 26.07
CA VAL A 316 -24.89 5.43 26.99
C VAL A 316 -25.60 5.79 28.30
N LYS A 317 -26.83 6.32 28.22
CA LYS A 317 -27.63 6.65 29.40
C LYS A 317 -27.98 5.41 30.25
N THR A 318 -28.32 4.31 29.59
CA THR A 318 -28.64 3.04 30.26
C THR A 318 -27.41 2.49 30.98
N LEU A 319 -26.27 2.43 30.28
CA LEU A 319 -25.01 1.95 30.87
C LEU A 319 -24.55 2.86 32.04
N TRP A 320 -24.76 4.17 31.92
CA TRP A 320 -24.45 5.10 33.01
C TRP A 320 -25.27 4.79 34.28
N LYS A 321 -26.59 4.56 34.13
CA LYS A 321 -27.46 4.16 35.25
C LYS A 321 -27.01 2.85 35.89
N GLU A 322 -26.54 1.87 35.07
CA GLU A 322 -25.99 0.60 35.59
C GLU A 322 -24.73 0.87 36.42
N VAL A 323 -23.77 1.67 35.89
CA VAL A 323 -22.52 2.00 36.60
C VAL A 323 -22.79 2.77 37.85
N ASP A 324 -23.69 3.75 37.85
CA ASP A 324 -23.99 4.60 39.00
C ASP A 324 -24.72 3.86 40.14
N LYS A 325 -25.55 2.86 39.77
CA LYS A 325 -26.27 2.02 40.71
C LYS A 325 -25.45 0.83 41.24
N ASP A 326 -24.30 0.53 40.65
CA ASP A 326 -23.45 -0.60 41.08
C ASP A 326 -22.84 -0.27 42.46
N PRO A 327 -23.07 -1.08 43.50
CA PRO A 327 -22.50 -0.85 44.83
C PRO A 327 -20.98 -0.68 44.85
N ARG A 328 -20.28 -1.33 43.89
CA ARG A 328 -18.83 -1.22 43.70
C ARG A 328 -18.39 0.17 43.23
N SER A 329 -19.31 0.91 42.61
CA SER A 329 -19.07 2.27 42.10
C SER A 329 -19.41 3.36 43.12
N ALA A 330 -20.03 3.02 44.23
CA ALA A 330 -20.54 3.99 45.22
C ALA A 330 -19.46 4.94 45.82
N ARG A 331 -18.19 4.46 45.88
CA ARG A 331 -17.05 5.23 46.42
C ARG A 331 -16.15 5.83 45.33
N LEU A 332 -16.48 5.58 44.03
CA LEU A 332 -15.68 6.04 42.91
C LEU A 332 -16.02 7.48 42.56
N ARG A 333 -14.98 8.22 42.12
CA ARG A 333 -15.16 9.58 41.58
C ARG A 333 -15.82 9.51 40.19
N GLU A 334 -16.47 10.59 39.80
CA GLU A 334 -17.18 10.65 38.50
C GLU A 334 -16.29 10.27 37.30
N LYS A 335 -15.00 10.67 37.30
CA LYS A 335 -14.05 10.27 36.26
C LYS A 335 -13.82 8.77 36.20
N GLU A 336 -13.78 8.09 37.33
CA GLU A 336 -13.57 6.64 37.42
C GLU A 336 -14.81 5.90 36.95
N LYS A 337 -16.00 6.35 37.35
CA LYS A 337 -17.27 5.84 36.81
C LYS A 337 -17.36 6.02 35.28
N CYS A 338 -16.94 7.20 34.78
CA CYS A 338 -16.89 7.46 33.34
C CYS A 338 -15.96 6.48 32.60
N ARG A 339 -14.78 6.16 33.15
CA ARG A 339 -13.89 5.16 32.57
C ARG A 339 -14.52 3.78 32.51
N ILE A 340 -15.28 3.37 33.55
CA ILE A 340 -16.01 2.10 33.55
C ILE A 340 -17.09 2.11 32.46
N LEU A 341 -17.84 3.19 32.31
CA LEU A 341 -18.81 3.36 31.24
C LEU A 341 -18.15 3.21 29.86
N LEU A 342 -17.05 3.94 29.61
CA LEU A 342 -16.32 3.91 28.34
C LEU A 342 -15.76 2.50 28.05
N GLY A 343 -15.27 1.78 29.06
CA GLY A 343 -14.79 0.39 28.91
C GLY A 343 -15.86 -0.62 28.50
N LYS A 344 -17.16 -0.28 28.68
CA LYS A 344 -18.29 -1.06 28.12
C LYS A 344 -18.57 -0.74 26.64
N LEU A 345 -17.99 0.34 26.11
CA LEU A 345 -18.26 0.88 24.77
C LEU A 345 -17.07 0.76 23.82
N MET A 346 -15.83 0.72 24.33
CA MET A 346 -14.61 0.68 23.55
C MET A 346 -13.49 -0.09 24.28
N PRO A 347 -12.38 -0.45 23.60
CA PRO A 347 -11.20 -1.02 24.24
C PRO A 347 -10.66 -0.12 25.34
N TRP A 348 -10.22 -0.69 26.45
CA TRP A 348 -9.70 0.07 27.61
C TRP A 348 -8.50 0.93 27.27
N ASP A 349 -7.61 0.43 26.41
CA ASP A 349 -6.39 1.15 26.00
C ASP A 349 -6.71 2.40 25.18
N LEU A 350 -7.88 2.48 24.53
CA LEU A 350 -8.32 3.63 23.76
C LEU A 350 -8.81 4.80 24.65
N ILE A 351 -9.28 4.50 25.85
CA ILE A 351 -9.96 5.48 26.73
C ILE A 351 -9.08 6.70 27.03
N PRO A 352 -7.77 6.57 27.34
CA PRO A 352 -6.93 7.75 27.63
C PRO A 352 -6.90 8.76 26.49
N ALA A 353 -6.66 8.29 25.26
CA ALA A 353 -6.64 9.16 24.07
C ALA A 353 -8.02 9.73 23.76
N PHE A 354 -9.07 8.89 23.85
CA PHE A 354 -10.44 9.33 23.63
C PHE A 354 -10.86 10.46 24.56
N VAL A 355 -10.58 10.33 25.86
CA VAL A 355 -10.91 11.35 26.87
C VAL A 355 -10.08 12.63 26.66
N GLU A 356 -8.83 12.51 26.27
CA GLU A 356 -7.96 13.66 26.01
C GLU A 356 -8.44 14.48 24.82
N MET A 357 -8.89 13.81 23.74
CA MET A 357 -9.39 14.45 22.54
C MET A 357 -10.83 14.97 22.66
N HIS A 358 -11.60 14.47 23.64
CA HIS A 358 -13.00 14.81 23.86
C HIS A 358 -13.24 15.38 25.25
N ARG A 359 -12.61 16.51 25.55
CA ARG A 359 -12.73 17.16 26.87
C ARG A 359 -14.15 17.65 27.19
N GLU A 360 -14.99 17.84 26.17
CA GLU A 360 -16.41 18.22 26.26
C GLU A 360 -17.29 17.13 26.91
N ILE A 361 -16.78 15.91 27.11
CA ILE A 361 -17.46 14.89 27.91
C ILE A 361 -17.51 15.23 29.40
N TYR A 362 -16.67 16.16 29.82
CA TYR A 362 -16.64 16.68 31.21
C TYR A 362 -17.13 18.10 31.25
N THR A 363 -18.07 18.38 32.15
CA THR A 363 -18.55 19.72 32.44
C THR A 363 -18.19 20.07 33.91
N LEU A 364 -17.56 21.20 34.09
CA LEU A 364 -17.22 21.72 35.44
C LEU A 364 -18.26 22.78 35.82
N GLU A 365 -19.02 22.52 36.87
CA GLU A 365 -19.96 23.47 37.46
C GLU A 365 -19.36 24.06 38.75
N ARG A 366 -19.17 25.38 38.78
CA ARG A 366 -18.70 26.08 39.97
C ARG A 366 -19.86 26.33 40.91
N ARG A 367 -19.91 25.64 42.05
CA ARG A 367 -20.97 25.77 43.06
C ARG A 367 -20.69 26.86 44.09
N SER A 368 -19.40 27.17 44.38
CA SER A 368 -18.97 28.21 45.27
C SER A 368 -17.57 28.72 44.90
N ARG A 369 -16.99 29.64 45.69
CA ARG A 369 -15.60 30.09 45.50
C ARG A 369 -14.58 28.94 45.68
N THR A 370 -14.94 27.90 46.43
CA THR A 370 -14.04 26.78 46.79
C THR A 370 -14.50 25.43 46.27
N GLU A 371 -15.73 25.31 45.73
CA GLU A 371 -16.31 24.04 45.30
C GLU A 371 -16.63 24.03 43.81
N THR A 372 -16.04 23.06 43.09
CA THR A 372 -16.34 22.78 41.70
C THR A 372 -16.81 21.33 41.58
N LYS A 373 -17.99 21.09 41.01
CA LYS A 373 -18.52 19.77 40.73
C LYS A 373 -18.27 19.40 39.30
N LEU A 374 -17.76 18.19 39.07
CA LEU A 374 -17.60 17.59 37.74
C LEU A 374 -18.88 16.83 37.39
N TRP A 375 -19.37 17.05 36.20
CA TRP A 375 -20.49 16.32 35.61
C TRP A 375 -20.04 15.59 34.35
N ILE A 376 -20.63 14.44 34.07
CA ILE A 376 -20.41 13.68 32.84
C ILE A 376 -21.52 14.02 31.83
N ASN A 377 -21.12 14.50 30.67
CA ASN A 377 -22.05 14.79 29.58
C ASN A 377 -22.25 13.54 28.70
N LEU A 378 -23.30 12.79 28.98
CA LEU A 378 -23.60 11.53 28.29
C LEU A 378 -23.93 11.72 26.80
N VAL A 379 -24.50 12.87 26.43
CA VAL A 379 -24.79 13.20 25.03
C VAL A 379 -23.48 13.49 24.27
N SER A 380 -22.53 14.19 24.91
CA SER A 380 -21.21 14.43 24.33
C SER A 380 -20.44 13.12 24.13
N ILE A 381 -20.55 12.16 25.06
CA ILE A 381 -19.97 10.81 24.88
C ILE A 381 -20.56 10.15 23.64
N ALA A 382 -21.89 10.16 23.49
CA ALA A 382 -22.54 9.54 22.33
C ALA A 382 -22.12 10.20 21.01
N LYS A 383 -22.02 11.54 20.99
CA LYS A 383 -21.54 12.30 19.81
C LYS A 383 -20.08 11.94 19.49
N ALA A 384 -19.21 11.91 20.49
CA ALA A 384 -17.80 11.56 20.34
C ALA A 384 -17.60 10.14 19.77
N LEU A 385 -18.43 9.17 20.18
CA LEU A 385 -18.42 7.81 19.63
C LEU A 385 -18.81 7.76 18.16
N LYS A 386 -19.60 8.72 17.66
CA LYS A 386 -20.06 8.80 16.27
C LYS A 386 -19.19 9.71 15.40
N VAL A 387 -18.54 10.70 16.01
CA VAL A 387 -17.80 11.74 15.29
C VAL A 387 -16.48 12.00 16.01
N TRP A 388 -15.50 11.14 15.77
CA TRP A 388 -14.15 11.34 16.27
C TRP A 388 -13.27 11.89 15.14
N ARG A 389 -12.98 13.17 15.17
CA ARG A 389 -12.25 13.90 14.14
C ARG A 389 -10.74 13.83 14.34
N PHE A 390 -10.03 13.54 13.26
CA PHE A 390 -8.58 13.59 13.14
C PHE A 390 -8.19 14.52 12.00
N ASP A 391 -7.74 15.73 12.31
CA ASP A 391 -7.10 16.58 11.30
C ASP A 391 -5.76 15.97 10.90
N ILE A 392 -5.49 15.85 9.59
CA ILE A 392 -4.27 15.22 9.09
C ILE A 392 -3.20 16.28 8.90
N ALA A 393 -2.03 16.06 9.52
CA ALA A 393 -0.85 16.91 9.39
C ALA A 393 -0.02 16.57 8.15
N GLY A 394 -0.02 15.28 7.77
CA GLY A 394 0.79 14.77 6.67
C GLY A 394 0.67 13.26 6.54
N TYR A 395 1.63 12.65 5.88
CA TYR A 395 1.70 11.22 5.63
C TYR A 395 3.14 10.71 5.73
N VAL A 396 3.31 9.41 5.95
CA VAL A 396 4.63 8.76 5.87
C VAL A 396 4.94 8.47 4.40
N GLY A 397 6.19 8.70 3.99
CA GLY A 397 6.61 8.62 2.60
C GLY A 397 6.74 7.20 2.04
N TYR A 398 7.55 7.09 0.98
CA TYR A 398 7.75 5.82 0.27
C TYR A 398 8.42 4.74 1.12
N GLU A 399 9.13 5.11 2.17
CA GLU A 399 9.75 4.19 3.13
C GLU A 399 8.73 3.28 3.83
N ARG A 400 7.44 3.67 3.83
CA ARG A 400 6.35 2.90 4.42
C ARG A 400 5.17 2.66 3.48
N ALA A 401 5.10 3.36 2.37
CA ALA A 401 4.04 3.16 1.40
C ALA A 401 4.07 1.73 0.83
N VAL A 402 2.92 1.07 0.80
CA VAL A 402 2.82 -0.29 0.25
C VAL A 402 3.02 -0.29 -1.26
N VAL A 403 2.51 0.73 -1.95
CA VAL A 403 2.63 0.94 -3.40
C VAL A 403 2.88 2.40 -3.75
N THR A 404 3.46 2.59 -4.94
CA THR A 404 3.58 3.87 -5.64
C THR A 404 2.36 4.06 -6.54
N ALA A 405 1.67 5.18 -6.44
CA ALA A 405 0.73 5.65 -7.44
C ALA A 405 1.45 6.58 -8.42
N GLY A 406 1.01 6.64 -9.68
CA GLY A 406 1.75 7.29 -10.76
C GLY A 406 2.80 6.34 -11.37
N GLY A 407 3.61 6.85 -12.29
CA GLY A 407 4.63 6.08 -13.00
C GLY A 407 4.55 6.25 -14.51
N VAL A 408 5.09 5.30 -15.28
CA VAL A 408 5.03 5.33 -16.76
C VAL A 408 3.58 5.34 -17.22
N SER A 409 3.23 6.35 -18.00
CA SER A 409 1.85 6.52 -18.51
C SER A 409 1.38 5.29 -19.28
N THR A 410 0.22 4.78 -18.93
CA THR A 410 -0.42 3.67 -19.66
C THR A 410 -0.80 4.05 -21.09
N ASP A 411 -0.88 5.33 -21.42
CA ASP A 411 -1.15 5.81 -22.77
C ASP A 411 0.04 5.58 -23.71
N ASP A 412 1.27 5.50 -23.17
CA ASP A 412 2.50 5.24 -23.92
C ASP A 412 2.79 3.74 -24.09
N VAL A 413 1.94 2.87 -23.54
CA VAL A 413 2.12 1.41 -23.57
C VAL A 413 0.91 0.73 -24.19
N VAL A 414 1.14 -0.33 -24.97
CA VAL A 414 0.09 -1.11 -25.59
C VAL A 414 -0.48 -2.12 -24.60
N ALA A 415 -1.70 -1.92 -24.12
CA ALA A 415 -2.35 -2.74 -23.09
C ALA A 415 -2.43 -4.25 -23.43
N LYS A 416 -2.41 -4.63 -24.71
CA LYS A 416 -2.49 -6.03 -25.18
C LYS A 416 -1.15 -6.73 -25.25
N THR A 417 -0.03 -5.98 -25.22
CA THR A 417 1.32 -6.55 -25.39
C THR A 417 2.28 -6.11 -24.31
N MET A 418 1.97 -5.05 -23.57
CA MET A 418 2.89 -4.34 -22.64
C MET A 418 4.08 -3.68 -23.34
N GLU A 419 4.08 -3.61 -24.69
CA GLU A 419 5.12 -2.97 -25.48
C GLU A 419 4.94 -1.45 -25.50
N SER A 420 6.05 -0.72 -25.49
CA SER A 420 6.07 0.72 -25.69
C SER A 420 5.47 1.07 -27.08
N ARG A 421 4.70 2.17 -27.12
CA ARG A 421 4.24 2.77 -28.36
C ARG A 421 5.33 3.62 -29.03
N LEU A 422 6.35 4.02 -28.28
CA LEU A 422 7.38 4.97 -28.69
C LEU A 422 8.65 4.25 -29.15
N VAL A 423 9.01 3.15 -28.50
CA VAL A 423 10.26 2.43 -28.72
C VAL A 423 9.95 0.94 -28.93
N SER A 424 10.11 0.46 -30.17
CA SER A 424 9.86 -0.94 -30.52
C SER A 424 10.81 -1.88 -29.79
N GLY A 425 10.26 -2.95 -29.22
CA GLY A 425 11.03 -3.95 -28.46
C GLY A 425 11.28 -3.60 -27.01
N LEU A 426 10.80 -2.43 -26.53
CA LEU A 426 10.79 -2.05 -25.14
C LEU A 426 9.44 -2.40 -24.51
N TYR A 427 9.45 -3.04 -23.35
CA TYR A 427 8.26 -3.46 -22.60
C TYR A 427 8.30 -2.95 -21.17
N PHE A 428 7.13 -2.75 -20.57
CA PHE A 428 6.97 -2.35 -19.17
C PHE A 428 6.03 -3.29 -18.44
N CYS A 429 6.32 -3.62 -17.18
CA CYS A 429 5.40 -4.40 -16.35
C CYS A 429 5.56 -4.15 -14.84
N GLY A 430 4.48 -4.38 -14.11
CA GLY A 430 4.44 -4.17 -12.67
C GLY A 430 4.31 -2.69 -12.28
N GLU A 431 4.77 -2.37 -11.08
CA GLU A 431 4.56 -1.07 -10.41
C GLU A 431 5.34 0.11 -11.04
N VAL A 432 6.16 -0.12 -12.07
CA VAL A 432 6.75 0.96 -12.88
C VAL A 432 5.69 1.65 -13.75
N LEU A 433 4.58 0.98 -14.02
CA LEU A 433 3.43 1.54 -14.75
C LEU A 433 2.55 2.38 -13.82
N ASP A 434 1.86 3.39 -14.37
CA ASP A 434 0.80 4.10 -13.63
C ASP A 434 -0.42 3.19 -13.41
N VAL A 435 -0.23 2.18 -12.58
CA VAL A 435 -1.26 1.22 -12.16
C VAL A 435 -1.08 0.91 -10.68
N ASP A 436 -2.10 1.23 -9.89
CA ASP A 436 -2.13 0.89 -8.47
C ASP A 436 -3.51 0.37 -8.05
N SER A 437 -3.54 -0.43 -7.00
CA SER A 437 -4.74 -1.11 -6.51
C SER A 437 -4.79 -1.08 -4.98
N ASP A 438 -5.94 -1.43 -4.41
CA ASP A 438 -6.12 -1.63 -2.98
C ASP A 438 -5.19 -2.73 -2.42
N THR A 439 -5.09 -2.80 -1.08
CA THR A 439 -4.51 -3.97 -0.41
C THR A 439 -5.41 -5.20 -0.60
N GLY A 440 -4.81 -6.40 -0.54
CA GLY A 440 -5.58 -7.65 -0.62
C GLY A 440 -5.19 -8.58 -1.75
N GLY A 441 -3.96 -8.48 -2.26
CA GLY A 441 -3.42 -9.34 -3.33
C GLY A 441 -3.55 -8.75 -4.74
N TYR A 442 -4.23 -7.62 -4.89
CA TYR A 442 -4.50 -6.99 -6.20
C TYR A 442 -3.24 -6.49 -6.90
N ASN A 443 -2.33 -5.85 -6.16
CA ASN A 443 -1.08 -5.31 -6.72
C ASN A 443 -0.12 -6.42 -7.17
N LEU A 444 0.00 -7.52 -6.42
CA LEU A 444 0.81 -8.67 -6.84
C LEU A 444 0.17 -9.38 -8.04
N GLN A 445 -1.15 -9.55 -8.08
CA GLN A 445 -1.85 -10.06 -9.25
C GLN A 445 -1.54 -9.21 -10.49
N THR A 446 -1.63 -7.88 -10.36
CA THR A 446 -1.29 -6.94 -11.45
C THR A 446 0.16 -7.08 -11.88
N ALA A 447 1.10 -7.24 -10.94
CA ALA A 447 2.50 -7.47 -11.25
C ALA A 447 2.71 -8.77 -12.03
N PHE A 448 2.09 -9.88 -11.60
CA PHE A 448 2.20 -11.17 -12.29
C PHE A 448 1.58 -11.14 -13.69
N CYS A 449 0.35 -10.62 -13.82
CA CYS A 449 -0.34 -10.68 -15.10
C CYS A 449 0.30 -9.74 -16.15
N THR A 450 0.74 -8.54 -15.76
CA THR A 450 1.46 -7.63 -16.66
C THR A 450 2.83 -8.18 -17.03
N GLY A 451 3.54 -8.79 -16.06
CA GLY A 451 4.81 -9.49 -16.30
C GLY A 451 4.67 -10.63 -17.30
N ALA A 452 3.69 -11.52 -17.07
CA ALA A 452 3.44 -12.64 -17.97
C ALA A 452 3.12 -12.19 -19.40
N LEU A 453 2.31 -11.12 -19.54
CA LEU A 453 1.93 -10.59 -20.85
C LEU A 453 3.13 -9.93 -21.57
N ALA A 454 3.95 -9.16 -20.85
CA ALA A 454 5.16 -8.56 -21.38
C ALA A 454 6.16 -9.62 -21.87
N GLY A 455 6.45 -10.63 -21.04
CA GLY A 455 7.35 -11.73 -21.39
C GLY A 455 6.88 -12.53 -22.60
N LEU A 456 5.59 -12.90 -22.61
CA LEU A 456 4.99 -13.62 -23.75
C LEU A 456 5.16 -12.86 -25.07
N ASN A 457 4.91 -11.55 -25.08
CA ASN A 457 4.95 -10.75 -26.31
C ASN A 457 6.40 -10.39 -26.70
N ALA A 458 7.29 -10.16 -25.74
CA ALA A 458 8.72 -10.00 -26.02
C ALA A 458 9.30 -11.26 -26.73
N ALA A 459 8.93 -12.45 -26.24
CA ALA A 459 9.34 -13.72 -26.89
C ALA A 459 8.74 -13.92 -28.28
N LYS A 460 7.44 -13.62 -28.47
CA LYS A 460 6.76 -13.74 -29.78
C LYS A 460 7.34 -12.79 -30.82
N SER A 461 7.82 -11.62 -30.41
CA SER A 461 8.39 -10.62 -31.31
C SER A 461 9.86 -10.83 -31.65
N LEU A 462 10.53 -11.83 -31.09
CA LEU A 462 11.86 -12.27 -31.54
C LEU A 462 11.73 -12.95 -32.90
N LYS A 463 12.47 -12.42 -33.87
CA LYS A 463 12.54 -12.95 -35.26
C LYS A 463 13.36 -14.22 -35.31
#